data_e7e794925297df8feba189f46e9f7770
#
_entry.id   e7e794925297df8feba189f46e9f7770
#
_cell.length_a   1.000
_cell.length_b   1.000
_cell.length_c   1.000
_cell.angle_alpha   90.00
_cell.angle_beta   90.00
_cell.angle_gamma   90.00
#
_symmetry.space_group_name_H-M   'P 1'
#
loop_
_entity.id
_entity.type
_entity.pdbx_description
1 polymer ?
#
loop_
_entity_poly.entity_id
_entity_poly.type
_entity_poly.pdbx_seq_one_letter_code
_entity_poly.pdbx_strand_id
1 'polypeptide(L)'
;ENDKPSVAQIAHFHFTEYVDKFDEISRLLSYETVVSGAFERTFANISSSLKKEPFDKYFLSQIKVWRLVLSEDIFENNPTINQETLNIFVQKLINRIVFLRICEDRELEKYESLKNIGTYVELKKVFAAADKKYDSGLFELIDGEQFEISDSVLVDIFKELYYPNSCYEFSIVDPFIIGQIYELFLEEEIVIKE
;
A
#
# COMPACT_ATOMS: atom_id res chain seq x y z
N GLU A 1 16.73 14.54 -2.34
CA GLU A 1 15.67 15.11 -1.50
C GLU A 1 14.40 14.30 -1.75
N ASN A 2 13.91 13.65 -0.72
CA ASN A 2 12.77 12.76 -0.86
C ASN A 2 11.52 13.56 -0.47
N ASP A 3 10.89 14.24 -1.44
CA ASP A 3 9.69 15.04 -1.24
C ASP A 3 8.41 14.19 -1.16
N LYS A 4 8.51 12.96 -0.61
CA LYS A 4 7.33 12.13 -0.42
C LYS A 4 6.43 12.75 0.65
N PRO A 5 5.22 13.20 0.31
CA PRO A 5 4.29 13.63 1.32
C PRO A 5 3.85 12.43 2.15
N SER A 6 3.98 12.54 3.47
CA SER A 6 3.57 11.50 4.41
C SER A 6 2.60 12.07 5.44
N VAL A 7 1.60 11.31 5.84
CA VAL A 7 0.68 11.70 6.93
C VAL A 7 1.40 11.74 8.28
N ALA A 8 2.53 11.04 8.39
CA ALA A 8 3.40 11.12 9.56
C ALA A 8 4.25 12.40 9.62
N GLN A 9 4.18 13.25 8.58
CA GLN A 9 4.92 14.50 8.54
C GLN A 9 4.34 15.50 9.53
N ILE A 10 5.08 15.77 10.59
CA ILE A 10 4.70 16.70 11.65
C ILE A 10 4.99 18.14 11.22
N ALA A 11 6.11 18.34 10.54
CA ALA A 11 6.53 19.63 9.98
C ALA A 11 7.47 19.40 8.79
N HIS A 12 7.47 20.32 7.85
CA HIS A 12 8.41 20.33 6.74
C HIS A 12 9.10 21.68 6.68
N PHE A 13 10.43 21.67 6.68
CA PHE A 13 11.24 22.86 6.54
C PHE A 13 12.23 22.65 5.39
N HIS A 14 12.26 23.58 4.46
CA HIS A 14 13.32 23.57 3.46
C HIS A 14 14.66 23.91 4.15
N PHE A 15 15.77 23.33 3.68
CA PHE A 15 17.09 23.53 4.34
C PHE A 15 17.51 25.01 4.45
N THR A 16 17.04 25.88 3.53
CA THR A 16 17.28 27.34 3.59
C THR A 16 16.57 28.02 4.75
N GLU A 17 15.56 27.40 5.34
CA GLU A 17 14.77 27.92 6.46
C GLU A 17 15.31 27.48 7.83
N TYR A 18 16.28 26.56 7.87
CA TYR A 18 16.74 25.94 9.12
C TYR A 18 17.29 26.97 10.12
N VAL A 19 17.95 28.04 9.65
CA VAL A 19 18.50 29.10 10.52
C VAL A 19 17.34 29.89 11.13
N ASP A 20 16.39 30.32 10.34
CA ASP A 20 15.26 31.15 10.77
C ASP A 20 14.27 30.34 11.64
N LYS A 21 14.19 29.03 11.43
CA LYS A 21 13.30 28.10 12.13
C LYS A 21 14.00 27.28 13.21
N PHE A 22 15.26 27.59 13.51
CA PHE A 22 16.06 26.79 14.42
C PHE A 22 15.44 26.65 15.83
N ASP A 23 14.88 27.72 16.37
CA ASP A 23 14.23 27.68 17.68
C ASP A 23 12.99 26.77 17.70
N GLU A 24 12.23 26.74 16.60
CA GLU A 24 11.07 25.87 16.44
C GLU A 24 11.50 24.41 16.32
N ILE A 25 12.50 24.13 15.50
CA ILE A 25 13.08 22.80 15.32
C ILE A 25 13.68 22.28 16.63
N SER A 26 14.46 23.11 17.30
CA SER A 26 15.09 22.77 18.58
C SER A 26 14.06 22.50 19.68
N ARG A 27 13.01 23.31 19.75
CA ARG A 27 11.93 23.13 20.73
C ARG A 27 11.21 21.78 20.52
N LEU A 28 11.09 21.32 19.28
CA LEU A 28 10.41 20.05 18.96
C LEU A 28 11.33 18.84 19.16
N LEU A 29 12.59 18.95 18.76
CA LEU A 29 13.49 17.81 18.59
C LEU A 29 14.68 17.81 19.57
N SER A 30 14.77 18.77 20.52
CA SER A 30 15.85 18.76 21.50
C SER A 30 15.78 17.49 22.37
N TYR A 31 16.96 17.04 22.81
CA TYR A 31 17.10 15.90 23.72
C TYR A 31 16.19 16.05 24.95
N GLU A 32 16.14 17.24 25.55
CA GLU A 32 15.30 17.52 26.71
C GLU A 32 13.81 17.37 26.41
N THR A 33 13.34 17.81 25.25
CA THR A 33 11.95 17.69 24.82
C THR A 33 11.56 16.23 24.65
N VAL A 34 12.43 15.44 24.03
CA VAL A 34 12.16 14.01 23.80
C VAL A 34 12.19 13.23 25.11
N VAL A 35 13.27 13.39 25.93
CA VAL A 35 13.43 12.62 27.17
C VAL A 35 12.40 12.99 28.24
N SER A 36 11.95 14.24 28.30
CA SER A 36 10.92 14.68 29.23
C SER A 36 9.50 14.25 28.84
N GLY A 37 9.30 13.64 27.67
CA GLY A 37 7.99 13.31 27.12
C GLY A 37 7.19 14.56 26.72
N ALA A 38 7.85 15.71 26.55
CA ALA A 38 7.18 16.93 26.09
C ALA A 38 6.81 16.84 24.60
N PHE A 39 7.58 16.09 23.83
CA PHE A 39 7.28 15.77 22.43
C PHE A 39 5.90 15.08 22.33
N GLU A 40 5.69 14.00 23.05
CA GLU A 40 4.42 13.26 23.05
C GLU A 40 3.26 14.13 23.55
N ARG A 41 3.48 14.97 24.56
CA ARG A 41 2.44 15.87 25.07
C ARG A 41 2.07 16.95 24.04
N THR A 42 3.02 17.48 23.30
CA THR A 42 2.77 18.48 22.26
C THR A 42 1.88 17.89 21.14
N PHE A 43 2.07 16.63 20.80
CA PHE A 43 1.34 15.95 19.74
C PHE A 43 0.19 15.06 20.24
N ALA A 44 -0.03 14.96 21.55
CA ALA A 44 -1.08 14.11 22.14
C ALA A 44 -2.50 14.44 21.59
N ASN A 45 -2.78 15.72 21.35
CA ASN A 45 -4.07 16.14 20.80
C ASN A 45 -4.24 15.79 19.32
N ILE A 46 -3.15 15.74 18.57
CA ILE A 46 -3.15 15.29 17.18
C ILE A 46 -3.34 13.77 17.13
N SER A 47 -2.69 13.05 18.04
CA SER A 47 -2.79 11.59 18.12
C SER A 47 -4.11 11.07 18.71
N SER A 48 -4.86 11.90 19.45
CA SER A 48 -6.15 11.49 20.03
C SER A 48 -7.31 11.51 19.01
N SER A 49 -7.17 12.29 17.93
CA SER A 49 -8.15 12.30 16.84
C SER A 49 -7.90 11.20 15.79
N LEU A 50 -6.68 10.69 15.73
CA LEU A 50 -6.34 9.53 14.92
C LEU A 50 -6.58 8.29 15.77
N LYS A 51 -7.58 7.48 15.42
CA LYS A 51 -7.73 6.15 16.00
C LYS A 51 -6.40 5.44 15.84
N LYS A 52 -5.70 5.17 16.94
CA LYS A 52 -4.46 4.38 16.97
C LYS A 52 -4.80 2.91 16.74
N GLU A 53 -5.24 2.59 15.55
CA GLU A 53 -5.27 1.20 15.14
C GLU A 53 -3.85 0.84 14.68
N PRO A 54 -3.30 -0.30 15.08
CA PRO A 54 -2.05 -0.78 14.52
C PRO A 54 -2.13 -0.77 12.99
N PHE A 55 -1.05 -0.32 12.34
CA PHE A 55 -0.96 -0.26 10.88
C PHE A 55 -1.46 -1.56 10.23
N ASP A 56 -0.96 -2.69 10.72
CA ASP A 56 -1.28 -4.01 10.17
C ASP A 56 -2.79 -4.27 10.15
N LYS A 57 -3.47 -3.98 11.27
CA LYS A 57 -4.90 -4.22 11.38
C LYS A 57 -5.72 -3.35 10.42
N TYR A 58 -5.38 -2.07 10.32
CA TYR A 58 -6.08 -1.17 9.41
C TYR A 58 -5.80 -1.55 7.95
N PHE A 59 -4.54 -1.82 7.61
CA PHE A 59 -4.15 -2.21 6.25
C PHE A 59 -4.79 -3.55 5.84
N LEU A 60 -4.81 -4.55 6.72
CA LEU A 60 -5.50 -5.81 6.45
C LEU A 60 -7.01 -5.62 6.25
N SER A 61 -7.63 -4.67 6.96
CA SER A 61 -9.05 -4.34 6.72
C SER A 61 -9.27 -3.75 5.33
N GLN A 62 -8.33 -2.93 4.84
CA GLN A 62 -8.37 -2.39 3.48
C GLN A 62 -8.16 -3.49 2.43
N ILE A 63 -7.24 -4.41 2.66
CA ILE A 63 -7.03 -5.58 1.80
C ILE A 63 -8.32 -6.42 1.66
N LYS A 64 -9.09 -6.59 2.74
CA LYS A 64 -10.39 -7.27 2.69
C LYS A 64 -11.37 -6.57 1.74
N VAL A 65 -11.42 -5.25 1.78
CA VAL A 65 -12.26 -4.46 0.87
C VAL A 65 -11.81 -4.64 -0.58
N TRP A 66 -10.52 -4.48 -0.87
CA TRP A 66 -9.99 -4.68 -2.22
C TRP A 66 -10.23 -6.09 -2.76
N ARG A 67 -10.11 -7.09 -1.88
CA ARG A 67 -10.39 -8.47 -2.22
C ARG A 67 -11.83 -8.65 -2.71
N LEU A 68 -12.81 -8.09 -2.00
CA LEU A 68 -14.22 -8.17 -2.39
C LEU A 68 -14.47 -7.47 -3.71
N VAL A 69 -14.04 -6.20 -3.83
CA VAL A 69 -14.25 -5.39 -5.05
C VAL A 69 -13.60 -6.05 -6.28
N LEU A 70 -12.36 -6.55 -6.15
CA LEU A 70 -11.68 -7.25 -7.24
C LEU A 70 -12.38 -8.55 -7.61
N SER A 71 -12.87 -9.30 -6.61
CA SER A 71 -13.54 -10.57 -6.88
C SER A 71 -14.85 -10.39 -7.60
N GLU A 72 -15.65 -9.40 -7.21
CA GLU A 72 -16.90 -9.05 -7.87
C GLU A 72 -16.64 -8.61 -9.32
N ASP A 73 -15.73 -7.67 -9.54
CA ASP A 73 -15.39 -7.17 -10.86
C ASP A 73 -14.84 -8.28 -11.79
N ILE A 74 -13.89 -9.07 -11.29
CA ILE A 74 -13.29 -10.14 -12.09
C ILE A 74 -14.33 -11.21 -12.43
N PHE A 75 -15.21 -11.56 -11.50
CA PHE A 75 -16.27 -12.54 -11.75
C PHE A 75 -17.27 -12.03 -12.80
N GLU A 76 -17.69 -10.76 -12.71
CA GLU A 76 -18.59 -10.16 -13.67
C GLU A 76 -17.99 -10.13 -15.10
N ASN A 77 -16.70 -9.78 -15.21
CA ASN A 77 -16.01 -9.73 -16.50
C ASN A 77 -15.60 -11.13 -17.03
N ASN A 78 -15.55 -12.15 -16.17
CA ASN A 78 -15.10 -13.50 -16.51
C ASN A 78 -16.08 -14.58 -15.99
N PRO A 79 -17.29 -14.70 -16.56
CA PRO A 79 -18.36 -15.56 -16.00
C PRO A 79 -18.04 -17.05 -15.94
N THR A 80 -17.01 -17.50 -16.64
CA THR A 80 -16.58 -18.91 -16.67
C THR A 80 -15.49 -19.24 -15.64
N ILE A 81 -15.02 -18.24 -14.88
CA ILE A 81 -14.00 -18.46 -13.87
C ILE A 81 -14.57 -19.27 -12.70
N ASN A 82 -13.86 -20.30 -12.28
CA ASN A 82 -14.25 -21.02 -11.08
C ASN A 82 -13.74 -20.29 -9.80
N GLN A 83 -14.38 -20.61 -8.69
CA GLN A 83 -14.11 -19.95 -7.40
C GLN A 83 -12.66 -20.09 -6.94
N GLU A 84 -12.06 -21.27 -7.09
CA GLU A 84 -10.68 -21.53 -6.68
C GLU A 84 -9.69 -20.67 -7.49
N THR A 85 -9.84 -20.63 -8.81
CA THR A 85 -9.02 -19.82 -9.70
C THR A 85 -9.18 -18.33 -9.40
N LEU A 86 -10.41 -17.87 -9.14
CA LEU A 86 -10.68 -16.49 -8.77
C LEU A 86 -9.95 -16.10 -7.46
N ASN A 87 -10.08 -16.94 -6.44
CA ASN A 87 -9.41 -16.68 -5.15
C ASN A 87 -7.88 -16.59 -5.31
N ILE A 88 -7.27 -17.54 -6.03
CA ILE A 88 -5.83 -17.56 -6.28
C ILE A 88 -5.40 -16.33 -7.08
N PHE A 89 -6.17 -15.95 -8.09
CA PHE A 89 -5.85 -14.81 -8.94
C PHE A 89 -5.91 -13.49 -8.17
N VAL A 90 -6.99 -13.24 -7.43
CA VAL A 90 -7.16 -12.04 -6.60
C VAL A 90 -6.05 -11.94 -5.55
N GLN A 91 -5.72 -13.04 -4.88
CA GLN A 91 -4.62 -13.09 -3.92
C GLN A 91 -3.29 -12.71 -4.56
N LYS A 92 -2.92 -13.34 -5.68
CA LYS A 92 -1.68 -13.02 -6.38
C LYS A 92 -1.63 -11.57 -6.84
N LEU A 93 -2.74 -11.05 -7.37
CA LEU A 93 -2.84 -9.67 -7.83
C LEU A 93 -2.57 -8.67 -6.69
N ILE A 94 -3.23 -8.85 -5.55
CA ILE A 94 -3.03 -7.99 -4.37
C ILE A 94 -1.59 -8.09 -3.86
N ASN A 95 -1.05 -9.29 -3.73
CA ASN A 95 0.33 -9.49 -3.27
C ASN A 95 1.36 -8.80 -4.19
N ARG A 96 1.18 -8.88 -5.51
CA ARG A 96 2.03 -8.19 -6.50
C ARG A 96 1.97 -6.67 -6.35
N ILE A 97 0.76 -6.13 -6.20
CA ILE A 97 0.54 -4.67 -6.03
C ILE A 97 1.19 -4.19 -4.74
N VAL A 98 0.95 -4.87 -3.62
CA VAL A 98 1.52 -4.51 -2.31
C VAL A 98 3.05 -4.60 -2.33
N PHE A 99 3.60 -5.67 -2.92
CA PHE A 99 5.04 -5.82 -3.06
C PHE A 99 5.67 -4.65 -3.83
N LEU A 100 5.11 -4.29 -4.98
CA LEU A 100 5.62 -3.16 -5.77
C LEU A 100 5.50 -1.84 -5.01
N ARG A 101 4.41 -1.63 -4.28
CA ARG A 101 4.23 -0.43 -3.47
C ARG A 101 5.29 -0.33 -2.35
N ILE A 102 5.61 -1.44 -1.70
CA ILE A 102 6.72 -1.51 -0.72
C ILE A 102 8.06 -1.19 -1.41
N CYS A 103 8.30 -1.74 -2.60
CA CYS A 103 9.51 -1.46 -3.37
C CYS A 103 9.65 0.01 -3.74
N GLU A 104 8.56 0.70 -4.07
CA GLU A 104 8.58 2.14 -4.34
C GLU A 104 9.01 2.95 -3.11
N ASP A 105 8.43 2.69 -1.94
CA ASP A 105 8.76 3.43 -0.73
C ASP A 105 10.17 3.10 -0.20
N ARG A 106 10.71 1.92 -0.55
CA ARG A 106 12.09 1.53 -0.27
C ARG A 106 13.08 1.96 -1.36
N GLU A 107 12.67 2.77 -2.31
CA GLU A 107 13.50 3.29 -3.41
C GLU A 107 14.09 2.19 -4.34
N LEU A 108 13.49 1.00 -4.34
CA LEU A 108 13.83 -0.08 -5.27
C LEU A 108 13.12 0.07 -6.61
N GLU A 109 11.98 0.76 -6.60
CA GLU A 109 11.20 1.18 -7.77
C GLU A 109 10.97 2.69 -7.73
N LYS A 110 10.61 3.26 -8.89
CA LYS A 110 10.29 4.69 -8.98
C LYS A 110 9.00 4.96 -8.20
N TYR A 111 9.04 5.95 -7.30
CA TYR A 111 7.87 6.37 -6.54
C TYR A 111 6.70 6.78 -7.46
N GLU A 112 5.48 6.45 -7.06
CA GLU A 112 4.24 6.67 -7.82
C GLU A 112 4.18 5.95 -9.19
N SER A 113 4.94 4.88 -9.38
CA SER A 113 4.90 4.12 -10.64
C SER A 113 3.55 3.44 -10.85
N LEU A 114 2.96 2.87 -9.80
CA LEU A 114 1.62 2.27 -9.85
C LEU A 114 0.51 3.31 -10.05
N LYS A 115 0.62 4.49 -9.43
CA LYS A 115 -0.36 5.58 -9.54
C LYS A 115 -0.57 6.05 -10.97
N ASN A 116 0.44 5.91 -11.82
CA ASN A 116 0.41 6.33 -13.21
C ASN A 116 -0.11 5.25 -14.18
N ILE A 117 -0.44 4.06 -13.67
CA ILE A 117 -1.02 2.98 -14.46
C ILE A 117 -2.52 3.22 -14.61
N GLY A 118 -2.98 3.30 -15.86
CA GLY A 118 -4.38 3.53 -16.19
C GLY A 118 -5.14 2.27 -16.61
N THR A 119 -4.44 1.19 -16.95
CA THR A 119 -5.06 -0.02 -17.51
C THR A 119 -4.43 -1.31 -16.99
N TYR A 120 -5.21 -2.39 -16.98
CA TYR A 120 -4.68 -3.72 -16.64
C TYR A 120 -3.60 -4.19 -17.59
N VAL A 121 -3.69 -3.80 -18.86
CA VAL A 121 -2.65 -4.13 -19.87
C VAL A 121 -1.30 -3.50 -19.51
N GLU A 122 -1.29 -2.26 -19.01
CA GLU A 122 -0.08 -1.60 -18.53
C GLU A 122 0.46 -2.27 -17.26
N LEU A 123 -0.41 -2.64 -16.32
CA LEU A 123 -0.04 -3.36 -15.10
C LEU A 123 0.64 -4.69 -15.43
N LYS A 124 0.14 -5.46 -16.39
CA LYS A 124 0.78 -6.71 -16.84
C LYS A 124 2.21 -6.48 -17.37
N LYS A 125 2.48 -5.36 -18.03
CA LYS A 125 3.85 -5.02 -18.48
C LYS A 125 4.77 -4.73 -17.29
N VAL A 126 4.26 -4.06 -16.26
CA VAL A 126 5.00 -3.80 -15.01
C VAL A 126 5.31 -5.12 -14.31
N PHE A 127 4.34 -6.02 -14.20
CA PHE A 127 4.56 -7.36 -13.62
C PHE A 127 5.61 -8.16 -14.40
N ALA A 128 5.57 -8.16 -15.73
CA ALA A 128 6.56 -8.83 -16.54
C ALA A 128 7.98 -8.24 -16.39
N ALA A 129 8.09 -6.94 -16.15
CA ALA A 129 9.38 -6.29 -15.85
C ALA A 129 9.87 -6.67 -14.43
N ALA A 130 8.96 -6.70 -13.45
CA ALA A 130 9.25 -7.08 -12.07
C ALA A 130 9.66 -8.56 -11.97
N ASP A 131 9.04 -9.45 -12.74
CA ASP A 131 9.40 -10.86 -12.80
C ASP A 131 10.86 -11.04 -13.20
N LYS A 132 11.28 -10.37 -14.27
CA LYS A 132 12.68 -10.38 -14.72
C LYS A 132 13.67 -9.78 -13.72
N LYS A 133 13.23 -8.77 -12.96
CA LYS A 133 14.09 -8.05 -12.02
C LYS A 133 14.26 -8.80 -10.71
N TYR A 134 13.19 -9.37 -10.18
CA TYR A 134 13.17 -9.95 -8.83
C TYR A 134 13.30 -11.48 -8.82
N ASP A 135 12.96 -12.16 -9.92
CA ASP A 135 13.04 -13.63 -10.07
C ASP A 135 12.51 -14.38 -8.82
N SER A 136 11.37 -13.91 -8.31
CA SER A 136 10.83 -14.34 -7.02
C SER A 136 9.70 -15.36 -7.12
N GLY A 137 9.24 -15.70 -8.35
CA GLY A 137 8.04 -16.50 -8.60
C GLY A 137 6.72 -15.79 -8.28
N LEU A 138 6.77 -14.63 -7.59
CA LEU A 138 5.58 -13.85 -7.24
C LEU A 138 4.87 -13.30 -8.48
N PHE A 139 5.65 -12.88 -9.48
CA PHE A 139 5.14 -12.27 -10.71
C PHE A 139 4.95 -13.27 -11.85
N GLU A 140 5.33 -14.53 -11.64
CA GLU A 140 5.11 -15.59 -12.62
C GLU A 140 3.62 -15.70 -12.95
N LEU A 141 3.30 -15.59 -14.26
CA LEU A 141 1.93 -15.70 -14.74
C LEU A 141 1.39 -17.11 -14.47
N ILE A 142 0.16 -17.20 -14.02
CA ILE A 142 -0.54 -18.47 -13.93
C ILE A 142 -0.89 -18.88 -15.37
N ASP A 143 -0.67 -20.14 -15.75
CA ASP A 143 -1.07 -20.67 -17.04
C ASP A 143 -2.56 -20.39 -17.29
N GLY A 144 -2.87 -19.67 -18.38
CA GLY A 144 -4.24 -19.28 -18.71
C GLY A 144 -4.73 -17.98 -18.08
N GLU A 145 -3.86 -17.20 -17.42
CA GLU A 145 -4.18 -15.88 -16.82
C GLU A 145 -4.51 -14.83 -17.92
N GLN A 146 -5.69 -14.97 -18.53
CA GLN A 146 -6.25 -14.01 -19.49
C GLN A 146 -7.54 -13.39 -18.95
N PHE A 147 -7.56 -13.09 -17.66
CA PHE A 147 -8.73 -12.48 -17.04
C PHE A 147 -8.81 -10.99 -17.36
N GLU A 148 -10.04 -10.53 -17.51
CA GLU A 148 -10.35 -9.12 -17.68
C GLU A 148 -10.66 -8.49 -16.32
N ILE A 149 -10.13 -7.31 -16.09
CA ILE A 149 -10.34 -6.49 -14.91
C ILE A 149 -10.71 -5.10 -15.39
N SER A 150 -11.71 -4.50 -14.78
CA SER A 150 -12.08 -3.12 -15.10
C SER A 150 -10.97 -2.15 -14.70
N ASP A 151 -10.52 -1.34 -15.65
CA ASP A 151 -9.46 -0.36 -15.42
C ASP A 151 -9.80 0.62 -14.29
N SER A 152 -11.08 0.98 -14.14
CA SER A 152 -11.55 1.86 -13.06
C SER A 152 -11.32 1.29 -11.67
N VAL A 153 -11.53 -0.01 -11.47
CA VAL A 153 -11.32 -0.69 -10.18
C VAL A 153 -9.84 -0.67 -9.80
N LEU A 154 -8.95 -0.94 -10.75
CA LEU A 154 -7.50 -0.86 -10.52
C LEU A 154 -7.04 0.55 -10.19
N VAL A 155 -7.51 1.55 -10.95
CA VAL A 155 -7.16 2.96 -10.73
C VAL A 155 -7.61 3.42 -9.35
N ASP A 156 -8.78 3.01 -8.88
CA ASP A 156 -9.28 3.39 -7.56
C ASP A 156 -8.46 2.71 -6.44
N ILE A 157 -8.10 1.44 -6.57
CA ILE A 157 -7.17 0.77 -5.64
C ILE A 157 -5.81 1.48 -5.62
N PHE A 158 -5.27 1.86 -6.78
CA PHE A 158 -4.00 2.58 -6.82
C PHE A 158 -4.06 3.94 -6.15
N LYS A 159 -5.16 4.70 -6.30
CA LYS A 159 -5.34 5.97 -5.58
C LYS A 159 -5.29 5.79 -4.06
N GLU A 160 -5.84 4.70 -3.55
CA GLU A 160 -5.85 4.38 -2.12
C GLU A 160 -4.48 3.99 -1.55
N LEU A 161 -3.48 3.72 -2.41
CA LEU A 161 -2.11 3.41 -2.01
C LEU A 161 -1.23 4.65 -1.76
N TYR A 162 -1.68 5.85 -2.12
CA TYR A 162 -0.87 7.07 -2.06
C TYR A 162 -1.57 8.20 -1.33
N TYR A 163 -0.75 9.11 -0.82
CA TYR A 163 -1.24 10.35 -0.22
C TYR A 163 -2.07 11.18 -1.23
N PRO A 164 -3.17 11.83 -0.81
CA PRO A 164 -3.69 11.96 0.56
C PRO A 164 -4.63 10.81 0.98
N ASN A 165 -4.97 9.87 0.11
CA ASN A 165 -5.95 8.82 0.39
C ASN A 165 -5.36 7.73 1.30
N SER A 166 -4.06 7.47 1.18
CA SER A 166 -3.34 6.55 2.05
C SER A 166 -2.63 7.29 3.18
N CYS A 167 -2.74 6.75 4.38
CA CYS A 167 -1.94 7.17 5.54
C CYS A 167 -0.73 6.25 5.78
N TYR A 168 -0.40 5.38 4.84
CA TYR A 168 0.64 4.38 5.01
C TYR A 168 2.01 4.88 4.57
N GLU A 169 3.01 4.60 5.40
CA GLU A 169 4.43 4.69 5.07
C GLU A 169 4.96 3.27 4.89
N PHE A 170 4.98 2.78 3.65
CA PHE A 170 5.36 1.40 3.34
C PHE A 170 6.86 1.13 3.51
N SER A 171 7.70 2.16 3.65
CA SER A 171 9.13 1.97 3.90
C SER A 171 9.43 1.33 5.26
N ILE A 172 8.56 1.60 6.26
CA ILE A 172 8.69 1.08 7.64
C ILE A 172 7.85 -0.17 7.89
N VAL A 173 7.04 -0.58 6.91
CA VAL A 173 6.21 -1.78 7.04
C VAL A 173 7.08 -3.01 7.10
N ASP A 174 6.81 -3.88 8.07
CA ASP A 174 7.47 -5.17 8.16
C ASP A 174 7.14 -6.02 6.92
N PRO A 175 8.12 -6.60 6.23
CA PRO A 175 7.88 -7.53 5.12
C PRO A 175 6.95 -8.69 5.47
N PHE A 176 6.82 -9.01 6.75
CA PHE A 176 5.89 -10.03 7.26
C PHE A 176 4.42 -9.72 6.93
N ILE A 177 4.07 -8.46 6.61
CA ILE A 177 2.71 -8.09 6.20
C ILE A 177 2.22 -8.89 4.99
N ILE A 178 3.11 -9.24 4.06
CA ILE A 178 2.76 -10.09 2.91
C ILE A 178 2.33 -11.49 3.39
N GLY A 179 3.01 -12.02 4.41
CA GLY A 179 2.60 -13.28 5.06
C GLY A 179 1.23 -13.18 5.70
N GLN A 180 0.95 -12.10 6.42
CA GLN A 180 -0.35 -11.86 7.05
C GLN A 180 -1.48 -11.70 6.00
N ILE A 181 -1.20 -11.05 4.87
CA ILE A 181 -2.13 -10.99 3.74
C ILE A 181 -2.42 -12.41 3.22
N TYR A 182 -1.39 -13.24 3.10
CA TYR A 182 -1.56 -14.63 2.67
C TYR A 182 -2.44 -15.43 3.65
N GLU A 183 -2.20 -15.32 4.96
CA GLU A 183 -3.01 -15.97 6.01
C GLU A 183 -4.47 -15.52 5.94
N LEU A 184 -4.72 -14.22 5.72
CA LEU A 184 -6.05 -13.66 5.55
C LEU A 184 -6.82 -14.34 4.41
N PHE A 185 -6.16 -14.66 3.31
CA PHE A 185 -6.79 -15.34 2.18
C PHE A 185 -7.07 -16.82 2.45
N LEU A 186 -6.32 -17.46 3.37
CA LEU A 186 -6.58 -18.83 3.79
C LEU A 186 -7.76 -18.94 4.77
N GLU A 187 -7.94 -17.94 5.62
CA GLU A 187 -9.00 -17.94 6.64
C GLU A 187 -10.39 -17.65 6.07
N GLU A 188 -10.47 -16.83 5.03
CA GLU A 188 -11.75 -16.39 4.46
C GLU A 188 -11.78 -16.70 2.96
N GLU A 189 -12.51 -17.72 2.56
CA GLU A 189 -12.81 -17.98 1.14
C GLU A 189 -13.89 -16.99 0.64
N ILE A 190 -13.68 -16.46 -0.57
CA ILE A 190 -14.72 -15.68 -1.25
C ILE A 190 -15.76 -16.68 -1.74
N VAL A 191 -16.99 -16.55 -1.29
CA VAL A 191 -18.11 -17.35 -1.78
C VAL A 191 -18.89 -16.53 -2.79
N ILE A 192 -18.84 -16.94 -4.05
CA ILE A 192 -19.69 -16.37 -5.10
C ILE A 192 -21.11 -16.84 -4.81
N LYS A 193 -22.01 -15.90 -4.54
CA LYS A 193 -23.44 -16.20 -4.46
C LYS A 193 -23.99 -16.19 -5.90
N GLU A 194 -24.48 -17.35 -6.34
CA GLU A 194 -25.28 -17.47 -7.57
C GLU A 194 -26.55 -16.61 -7.52
#